data_86f0665594720c3ab89e259cdba33eae
#
_entry.id   86f0665594720c3ab89e259cdba33eae
#
_cell.length_a   1.000
_cell.length_b   1.000
_cell.length_c   1.000
_cell.angle_alpha   90.00
_cell.angle_beta   90.00
_cell.angle_gamma   90.00
#
_symmetry.space_group_name_H-M   'P 1'
#
loop_
_entity.id
_entity.type
_entity.pdbx_description
1 polymer ?
#
loop_
_entity_poly.entity_id
_entity_poly.type
_entity_poly.pdbx_seq_one_letter_code
_entity_poly.pdbx_strand_id
1 'polypeptide(L)'
;ARLAALKTEPGTLPDKVKDVFLVGCYTGQRFSDYSSLSIDEMENIMVDGTAHKALRKIQRKTGHTVVIPVLDDNLLTIMNKWNGHLPKITISALNATIKVLCREAGINSKVTTFSSRGGKKLRSVQPKYELVSSHTARRSYITNLYMEGTLSTEQIRSISGHMSEESFRRYLCQNQEEEAA
;
A
#
# COMPACT_ATOMS: atom_id res chain seq x y z
N ALA A 1 -4.65 -0.69 -10.70
CA ALA A 1 -4.59 -0.61 -12.15
C ALA A 1 -4.44 0.84 -12.68
N ARG A 2 -5.39 1.79 -12.43
CA ARG A 2 -5.38 3.14 -13.05
C ARG A 2 -4.11 3.95 -12.76
N LEU A 3 -3.67 4.03 -11.50
CA LEU A 3 -2.48 4.76 -11.11
C LEU A 3 -1.20 4.15 -11.73
N ALA A 4 -1.11 2.83 -11.79
CA ALA A 4 0.04 2.16 -12.39
C ALA A 4 0.17 2.45 -13.90
N ALA A 5 -0.96 2.62 -14.59
CA ALA A 5 -1.00 2.95 -16.01
C ALA A 5 -0.71 4.44 -16.32
N LEU A 6 -0.71 5.31 -15.31
CA LEU A 6 -0.45 6.74 -15.50
C LEU A 6 0.99 6.95 -15.94
N LYS A 7 1.18 7.63 -17.08
CA LYS A 7 2.51 8.01 -17.57
C LYS A 7 3.01 9.22 -16.78
N THR A 8 4.24 9.15 -16.34
CA THR A 8 4.95 10.24 -15.65
C THR A 8 6.29 10.47 -16.33
N GLU A 9 6.79 11.70 -16.30
CA GLU A 9 8.11 12.02 -16.83
C GLU A 9 9.20 11.39 -15.96
N PRO A 10 10.10 10.57 -16.53
CA PRO A 10 11.11 9.83 -15.78
C PRO A 10 11.99 10.71 -14.88
N GLY A 11 12.24 10.25 -13.66
CA GLY A 11 13.12 10.91 -12.69
C GLY A 11 12.54 12.14 -11.99
N THR A 12 11.33 12.60 -12.36
CA THR A 12 10.63 13.71 -11.71
C THR A 12 10.05 13.32 -10.36
N LEU A 13 9.63 14.30 -9.54
CA LEU A 13 8.96 14.01 -8.28
C LEU A 13 7.67 13.20 -8.46
N PRO A 14 6.78 13.49 -9.42
CA PRO A 14 5.62 12.65 -9.72
C PRO A 14 5.98 11.20 -10.01
N ASP A 15 7.00 10.95 -10.81
CA ASP A 15 7.47 9.61 -11.16
C ASP A 15 8.00 8.85 -9.93
N LYS A 16 8.83 9.50 -9.11
CA LYS A 16 9.33 8.94 -7.85
C LYS A 16 8.20 8.60 -6.88
N VAL A 17 7.26 9.53 -6.71
CA VAL A 17 6.12 9.35 -5.79
C VAL A 17 5.21 8.24 -6.26
N LYS A 18 4.90 8.17 -7.55
CA LYS A 18 4.09 7.08 -8.12
C LYS A 18 4.70 5.73 -7.80
N ASP A 19 5.98 5.55 -8.11
CA ASP A 19 6.65 4.26 -7.95
C ASP A 19 6.78 3.87 -6.47
N VAL A 20 7.21 4.79 -5.60
CA VAL A 20 7.29 4.51 -4.15
C VAL A 20 5.91 4.16 -3.57
N PHE A 21 4.85 4.86 -3.98
CA PHE A 21 3.50 4.55 -3.51
C PHE A 21 3.03 3.16 -4.00
N LEU A 22 3.31 2.81 -5.26
CA LEU A 22 2.97 1.50 -5.82
C LEU A 22 3.71 0.37 -5.09
N VAL A 23 4.98 0.56 -4.71
CA VAL A 23 5.68 -0.42 -3.85
C VAL A 23 4.93 -0.62 -2.55
N GLY A 24 4.40 0.43 -1.93
CA GLY A 24 3.53 0.30 -0.77
C GLY A 24 2.25 -0.52 -1.06
N CYS A 25 1.67 -0.37 -2.26
CA CYS A 25 0.51 -1.13 -2.71
C CYS A 25 0.83 -2.60 -3.01
N TYR A 26 2.08 -2.94 -3.36
CA TYR A 26 2.51 -4.30 -3.65
C TYR A 26 3.10 -5.04 -2.44
N THR A 27 3.39 -4.34 -1.35
CA THR A 27 4.06 -4.92 -0.17
C THR A 27 3.22 -4.85 1.11
N GLY A 28 2.23 -3.96 1.16
CA GLY A 28 1.37 -3.77 2.32
C GLY A 28 2.09 -3.21 3.56
N GLN A 29 3.33 -2.72 3.43
CA GLN A 29 4.08 -2.20 4.56
C GLN A 29 3.68 -0.75 4.91
N ARG A 30 4.18 -0.22 6.03
CA ARG A 30 4.03 1.21 6.39
C ARG A 30 5.01 2.04 5.57
N PHE A 31 4.72 3.33 5.39
CA PHE A 31 5.61 4.24 4.66
C PHE A 31 7.06 4.19 5.15
N SER A 32 7.27 4.19 6.46
CA SER A 32 8.61 4.06 7.05
C SER A 32 9.38 2.83 6.60
N ASP A 33 8.67 1.77 6.24
CA ASP A 33 9.23 0.48 5.89
C ASP A 33 9.31 0.33 4.36
N TYR A 34 8.20 0.58 3.62
CA TYR A 34 8.22 0.40 2.17
C TYR A 34 9.06 1.45 1.43
N SER A 35 9.18 2.68 1.94
CA SER A 35 9.99 3.72 1.30
C SER A 35 11.50 3.47 1.38
N SER A 36 11.93 2.50 2.16
CA SER A 36 13.32 2.10 2.34
C SER A 36 13.59 0.65 1.95
N LEU A 37 12.66 0.02 1.21
CA LEU A 37 12.90 -1.31 0.67
C LEU A 37 14.01 -1.28 -0.38
N SER A 38 14.84 -2.32 -0.34
CA SER A 38 15.94 -2.54 -1.28
C SER A 38 15.87 -3.95 -1.84
N ILE A 39 16.41 -4.14 -3.04
CA ILE A 39 16.57 -5.46 -3.64
C ILE A 39 17.52 -6.34 -2.82
N ASP A 40 18.40 -5.75 -2.01
CA ASP A 40 19.31 -6.47 -1.11
C ASP A 40 18.57 -7.22 0.01
N GLU A 41 17.32 -6.85 0.28
CA GLU A 41 16.43 -7.53 1.24
C GLU A 41 15.68 -8.72 0.59
N MET A 42 15.96 -9.03 -0.68
CA MET A 42 15.30 -10.10 -1.43
C MET A 42 15.96 -11.45 -1.14
N GLU A 43 15.11 -12.44 -0.94
CA GLU A 43 15.51 -13.83 -0.74
C GLU A 43 14.57 -14.78 -1.51
N ASN A 44 14.99 -16.02 -1.67
CA ASN A 44 14.12 -17.10 -2.12
C ASN A 44 13.60 -17.86 -0.89
N ILE A 45 12.29 -18.03 -0.83
CA ILE A 45 11.62 -18.86 0.18
C ILE A 45 11.06 -20.11 -0.51
N MET A 46 11.09 -21.24 0.19
CA MET A 46 10.50 -22.48 -0.32
C MET A 46 9.09 -22.63 0.23
N VAL A 47 8.11 -22.77 -0.66
CA VAL A 47 6.72 -23.07 -0.31
C VAL A 47 6.30 -24.27 -1.13
N ASP A 48 5.91 -25.35 -0.46
CA ASP A 48 5.48 -26.61 -1.11
C ASP A 48 6.48 -27.12 -2.17
N GLY A 49 7.77 -27.01 -1.87
CA GLY A 49 8.85 -27.45 -2.77
C GLY A 49 9.17 -26.49 -3.93
N THR A 50 8.46 -25.38 -4.04
CA THR A 50 8.67 -24.36 -5.08
C THR A 50 9.36 -23.13 -4.50
N ALA A 51 10.38 -22.60 -5.22
CA ALA A 51 11.07 -21.39 -4.82
C ALA A 51 10.26 -20.15 -5.23
N HIS A 52 10.00 -19.27 -4.26
CA HIS A 52 9.31 -18.00 -4.46
C HIS A 52 10.21 -16.85 -3.99
N LYS A 53 10.15 -15.71 -4.69
CA LYS A 53 10.83 -14.49 -4.27
C LYS A 53 10.06 -13.81 -3.14
N ALA A 54 10.79 -13.35 -2.13
CA ALA A 54 10.24 -12.58 -1.02
C ALA A 54 11.23 -11.50 -0.56
N LEU A 55 10.72 -10.47 0.11
CA LEU A 55 11.52 -9.45 0.80
C LEU A 55 11.43 -9.70 2.30
N ARG A 56 12.57 -9.74 2.97
CA ARG A 56 12.65 -9.86 4.43
C ARG A 56 12.90 -8.49 5.05
N LYS A 57 11.96 -7.99 5.83
CA LYS A 57 12.02 -6.63 6.42
C LYS A 57 11.84 -6.63 7.92
N ILE A 58 12.71 -5.92 8.64
CA ILE A 58 12.49 -5.58 10.05
C ILE A 58 11.69 -4.27 10.07
N GLN A 59 10.47 -4.31 10.59
CA GLN A 59 9.60 -3.15 10.67
C GLN A 59 10.10 -2.13 11.69
N ARG A 60 10.28 -0.87 11.31
CA ARG A 60 10.82 0.19 12.16
C ARG A 60 9.97 0.46 13.41
N LYS A 61 8.63 0.39 13.29
CA LYS A 61 7.73 0.70 14.40
C LYS A 61 7.66 -0.40 15.45
N THR A 62 7.77 -1.66 15.05
CA THR A 62 7.48 -2.81 15.91
C THR A 62 8.70 -3.69 16.19
N GLY A 63 9.78 -3.54 15.42
CA GLY A 63 10.95 -4.41 15.48
C GLY A 63 10.70 -5.84 14.95
N HIS A 64 9.47 -6.15 14.48
CA HIS A 64 9.17 -7.48 13.97
C HIS A 64 9.70 -7.67 12.56
N THR A 65 10.24 -8.86 12.33
CA THR A 65 10.61 -9.32 10.99
C THR A 65 9.36 -9.83 10.27
N VAL A 66 9.14 -9.33 9.06
CA VAL A 66 8.09 -9.80 8.16
C VAL A 66 8.71 -10.33 6.88
N VAL A 67 8.09 -11.36 6.30
CA VAL A 67 8.43 -11.91 4.99
C VAL A 67 7.31 -11.51 4.03
N ILE A 68 7.66 -10.76 3.00
CA ILE A 68 6.73 -10.15 2.06
C ILE A 68 6.90 -10.88 0.73
N PRO A 69 5.97 -11.76 0.33
CA PRO A 69 6.07 -12.45 -0.95
C PRO A 69 5.93 -11.46 -2.10
N VAL A 70 6.68 -11.69 -3.18
CA VAL A 70 6.52 -10.95 -4.44
C VAL A 70 5.36 -11.59 -5.20
N LEU A 71 4.16 -11.00 -5.05
CA LEU A 71 2.94 -11.48 -5.70
C LEU A 71 2.67 -10.78 -7.05
N ASP A 72 3.38 -9.69 -7.35
CA ASP A 72 3.22 -8.90 -8.56
C ASP A 72 4.60 -8.49 -9.10
N ASP A 73 4.92 -8.90 -10.32
CA ASP A 73 6.21 -8.61 -10.98
C ASP A 73 6.45 -7.11 -11.22
N ASN A 74 5.42 -6.28 -11.16
CA ASN A 74 5.57 -4.83 -11.21
C ASN A 74 6.42 -4.30 -10.05
N LEU A 75 6.43 -4.98 -8.89
CA LEU A 75 7.32 -4.65 -7.79
C LEU A 75 8.80 -4.73 -8.23
N LEU A 76 9.18 -5.83 -8.89
CA LEU A 76 10.54 -6.04 -9.40
C LEU A 76 10.89 -5.03 -10.49
N THR A 77 9.94 -4.74 -11.37
CA THR A 77 10.10 -3.74 -12.44
C THR A 77 10.42 -2.35 -11.86
N ILE A 78 9.69 -1.93 -10.82
CA ILE A 78 9.94 -0.66 -10.14
C ILE A 78 11.30 -0.69 -9.43
N MET A 79 11.62 -1.76 -8.71
CA MET A 79 12.91 -1.85 -8.01
C MET A 79 14.08 -1.81 -9.00
N ASN A 80 14.00 -2.52 -10.12
CA ASN A 80 15.04 -2.50 -11.15
C ASN A 80 15.17 -1.10 -11.80
N LYS A 81 14.06 -0.39 -12.05
CA LYS A 81 14.07 0.99 -12.57
C LYS A 81 14.91 1.92 -11.69
N TRP A 82 14.92 1.70 -10.40
CA TRP A 82 15.66 2.49 -9.42
C TRP A 82 16.95 1.82 -8.94
N ASN A 83 17.54 0.92 -9.75
CA ASN A 83 18.78 0.20 -9.45
C ASN A 83 18.74 -0.51 -8.08
N GLY A 84 17.61 -1.08 -7.73
CA GLY A 84 17.42 -1.83 -6.48
C GLY A 84 17.13 -0.97 -5.24
N HIS A 85 17.25 0.35 -5.32
CA HIS A 85 17.06 1.26 -4.19
C HIS A 85 16.05 2.36 -4.51
N LEU A 86 14.94 2.37 -3.80
CA LEU A 86 13.88 3.36 -4.04
C LEU A 86 14.35 4.81 -3.81
N PRO A 87 13.86 5.76 -4.59
CA PRO A 87 14.20 7.17 -4.42
C PRO A 87 13.71 7.69 -3.07
N LYS A 88 14.54 8.47 -2.38
CA LYS A 88 14.19 9.10 -1.11
C LYS A 88 13.17 10.21 -1.33
N ILE A 89 12.02 10.08 -0.67
CA ILE A 89 10.96 11.08 -0.65
C ILE A 89 10.45 11.26 0.78
N THR A 90 9.96 12.44 1.11
CA THR A 90 9.32 12.68 2.41
C THR A 90 7.86 12.25 2.37
N ILE A 91 7.32 11.88 3.53
CA ILE A 91 5.89 11.52 3.65
C ILE A 91 4.98 12.69 3.24
N SER A 92 5.38 13.93 3.51
CA SER A 92 4.64 15.13 3.11
C SER A 92 4.61 15.30 1.60
N ALA A 93 5.76 15.15 0.94
CA ALA A 93 5.85 15.20 -0.53
C ALA A 93 5.02 14.08 -1.17
N LEU A 94 5.11 12.84 -0.64
CA LEU A 94 4.27 11.74 -1.11
C LEU A 94 2.79 12.07 -0.97
N ASN A 95 2.33 12.47 0.21
CA ASN A 95 0.91 12.73 0.47
C ASN A 95 0.34 13.88 -0.38
N ALA A 96 1.13 14.90 -0.67
CA ALA A 96 0.70 16.00 -1.53
C ALA A 96 0.62 15.56 -3.00
N THR A 97 1.69 14.94 -3.51
CA THR A 97 1.81 14.59 -4.93
C THR A 97 0.90 13.43 -5.32
N ILE A 98 0.71 12.43 -4.45
CA ILE A 98 -0.13 11.25 -4.77
C ILE A 98 -1.59 11.63 -5.03
N LYS A 99 -2.12 12.67 -4.37
CA LYS A 99 -3.48 13.15 -4.61
C LYS A 99 -3.62 13.71 -6.03
N VAL A 100 -2.62 14.46 -6.49
CA VAL A 100 -2.57 14.99 -7.86
C VAL A 100 -2.54 13.86 -8.87
N LEU A 101 -1.65 12.89 -8.68
CA LEU A 101 -1.53 11.72 -9.54
C LEU A 101 -2.81 10.88 -9.56
N CYS A 102 -3.46 10.69 -8.42
CA CYS A 102 -4.73 9.97 -8.35
C CYS A 102 -5.86 10.71 -9.09
N ARG A 103 -5.90 12.05 -9.03
CA ARG A 103 -6.83 12.87 -9.80
C ARG A 103 -6.59 12.71 -11.30
N GLU A 104 -5.35 12.79 -11.75
CA GLU A 104 -4.94 12.60 -13.15
C GLU A 104 -5.23 11.18 -13.64
N ALA A 105 -5.07 10.18 -12.79
CA ALA A 105 -5.44 8.79 -13.06
C ALA A 105 -6.96 8.54 -13.07
N GLY A 106 -7.79 9.58 -12.91
CA GLY A 106 -9.25 9.48 -12.95
C GLY A 106 -9.87 8.81 -11.71
N ILE A 107 -9.21 8.85 -10.54
CA ILE A 107 -9.75 8.33 -9.27
C ILE A 107 -10.62 9.42 -8.62
N ASN A 108 -11.73 9.78 -9.27
CA ASN A 108 -12.52 10.96 -8.98
C ASN A 108 -13.90 10.66 -8.35
N SER A 109 -14.23 9.39 -8.09
CA SER A 109 -15.52 9.02 -7.49
C SER A 109 -15.73 9.77 -6.17
N LYS A 110 -16.97 10.22 -5.93
CA LYS A 110 -17.35 10.88 -4.68
C LYS A 110 -17.45 9.83 -3.56
N VAL A 111 -16.87 10.14 -2.42
CA VAL A 111 -16.91 9.30 -1.20
C VAL A 111 -17.54 10.12 -0.09
N THR A 112 -18.53 9.56 0.58
CA THR A 112 -19.10 10.12 1.80
C THR A 112 -18.26 9.67 2.99
N THR A 113 -17.79 10.60 3.78
CA THR A 113 -17.06 10.31 5.03
C THR A 113 -17.82 10.90 6.21
N PHE A 114 -17.73 10.22 7.35
CA PHE A 114 -18.29 10.68 8.61
C PHE A 114 -17.16 10.93 9.60
N SER A 115 -17.20 12.08 10.25
CA SER A 115 -16.28 12.43 11.34
C SER A 115 -17.08 12.85 12.56
N SER A 116 -16.53 12.70 13.76
CA SER A 116 -17.13 13.20 14.99
C SER A 116 -16.31 14.34 15.52
N ARG A 117 -16.96 15.49 15.77
CA ARG A 117 -16.33 16.67 16.37
C ARG A 117 -17.28 17.25 17.43
N GLY A 118 -16.83 17.29 18.69
CA GLY A 118 -17.67 17.80 19.79
C GLY A 118 -18.98 17.03 19.96
N GLY A 119 -18.97 15.70 19.80
CA GLY A 119 -20.16 14.86 19.92
C GLY A 119 -21.12 14.89 18.72
N LYS A 120 -20.89 15.74 17.73
CA LYS A 120 -21.73 15.84 16.52
C LYS A 120 -21.09 15.05 15.38
N LYS A 121 -21.91 14.21 14.70
CA LYS A 121 -21.51 13.54 13.46
C LYS A 121 -21.55 14.54 12.30
N LEU A 122 -20.41 14.76 11.66
CA LEU A 122 -20.27 15.60 10.48
C LEU A 122 -20.16 14.70 9.26
N ARG A 123 -21.03 14.91 8.27
CA ARG A 123 -20.98 14.27 6.97
C ARG A 123 -20.20 15.15 6.00
N SER A 124 -19.23 14.59 5.30
CA SER A 124 -18.50 15.27 4.22
C SER A 124 -18.53 14.40 2.96
N VAL A 125 -18.67 15.02 1.82
CA VAL A 125 -18.60 14.35 0.50
C VAL A 125 -17.44 14.96 -0.26
N GLN A 126 -16.45 14.14 -0.61
CA GLN A 126 -15.25 14.61 -1.30
C GLN A 126 -14.77 13.58 -2.34
N PRO A 127 -13.99 14.00 -3.34
CA PRO A 127 -13.44 13.08 -4.33
C PRO A 127 -12.49 12.07 -3.66
N LYS A 128 -12.48 10.83 -4.16
CA LYS A 128 -11.67 9.74 -3.58
C LYS A 128 -10.18 10.07 -3.54
N TYR A 129 -9.64 10.80 -4.53
CA TYR A 129 -8.23 11.20 -4.55
C TYR A 129 -7.82 12.08 -3.35
N GLU A 130 -8.73 12.90 -2.81
CA GLU A 130 -8.45 13.73 -1.61
C GLU A 130 -8.21 12.90 -0.35
N LEU A 131 -8.74 11.68 -0.30
CA LEU A 131 -8.60 10.76 0.81
C LEU A 131 -7.32 9.90 0.72
N VAL A 132 -6.63 9.95 -0.42
CA VAL A 132 -5.43 9.14 -0.64
C VAL A 132 -4.26 9.69 0.16
N SER A 133 -3.56 8.79 0.84
CA SER A 133 -2.36 9.07 1.63
C SER A 133 -1.42 7.88 1.57
N SER A 134 -0.21 8.02 2.11
CA SER A 134 0.76 6.93 2.24
C SER A 134 0.18 5.66 2.87
N HIS A 135 -0.79 5.81 3.77
CA HIS A 135 -1.46 4.71 4.45
C HIS A 135 -2.46 3.97 3.55
N THR A 136 -3.00 4.64 2.52
CA THR A 136 -3.91 4.04 1.54
C THR A 136 -3.22 2.91 0.76
N ALA A 137 -1.92 3.00 0.49
CA ALA A 137 -1.16 1.95 -0.16
C ALA A 137 -1.28 0.60 0.59
N ARG A 138 -0.99 0.63 1.89
CA ARG A 138 -1.11 -0.56 2.76
C ARG A 138 -2.54 -1.07 2.85
N ARG A 139 -3.52 -0.16 2.95
CA ARG A 139 -4.94 -0.54 2.98
C ARG A 139 -5.36 -1.24 1.69
N SER A 140 -4.98 -0.71 0.53
CA SER A 140 -5.27 -1.32 -0.77
C SER A 140 -4.70 -2.73 -0.87
N TYR A 141 -3.44 -2.95 -0.45
CA TYR A 141 -2.84 -4.27 -0.43
C TYR A 141 -3.66 -5.28 0.40
N ILE A 142 -3.95 -4.90 1.65
CA ILE A 142 -4.67 -5.77 2.58
C ILE A 142 -6.08 -6.08 2.07
N THR A 143 -6.81 -5.05 1.62
CA THR A 143 -8.18 -5.21 1.12
C THR A 143 -8.20 -6.07 -0.14
N ASN A 144 -7.29 -5.84 -1.10
CA ASN A 144 -7.24 -6.63 -2.33
C ASN A 144 -6.98 -8.11 -2.02
N LEU A 145 -5.97 -8.42 -1.21
CA LEU A 145 -5.67 -9.82 -0.84
C LEU A 145 -6.83 -10.49 -0.08
N TYR A 146 -7.50 -9.74 0.78
CA TYR A 146 -8.67 -10.25 1.49
C TYR A 146 -9.83 -10.56 0.53
N MET A 147 -10.11 -9.65 -0.42
CA MET A 147 -11.16 -9.82 -1.42
C MET A 147 -10.86 -10.91 -2.45
N GLU A 148 -9.59 -11.10 -2.80
CA GLU A 148 -9.14 -12.18 -3.69
C GLU A 148 -9.31 -13.57 -3.05
N GLY A 149 -9.28 -13.66 -1.71
CA GLY A 149 -9.49 -14.90 -0.96
C GLY A 149 -8.41 -15.98 -1.15
N THR A 150 -7.29 -15.64 -1.78
CA THR A 150 -6.19 -16.58 -2.06
C THR A 150 -5.32 -16.83 -0.81
N LEU A 151 -5.29 -15.88 0.12
CA LEU A 151 -4.55 -15.97 1.38
C LEU A 151 -5.51 -15.89 2.57
N SER A 152 -5.20 -16.67 3.62
CA SER A 152 -5.94 -16.56 4.86
C SER A 152 -5.72 -15.21 5.55
N THR A 153 -6.66 -14.81 6.39
CA THR A 153 -6.54 -13.60 7.23
C THR A 153 -5.24 -13.59 8.04
N GLU A 154 -4.83 -14.74 8.57
CA GLU A 154 -3.60 -14.89 9.33
C GLU A 154 -2.36 -14.67 8.48
N GLN A 155 -2.34 -15.20 7.26
CA GLN A 155 -1.25 -14.96 6.31
C GLN A 155 -1.14 -13.49 5.95
N ILE A 156 -2.26 -12.80 5.65
CA ILE A 156 -2.26 -11.36 5.33
C ILE A 156 -1.79 -10.55 6.55
N ARG A 157 -2.18 -10.92 7.76
CA ARG A 157 -1.70 -10.29 9.00
C ARG A 157 -0.21 -10.47 9.20
N SER A 158 0.31 -11.67 8.99
CA SER A 158 1.74 -12.00 9.08
C SER A 158 2.57 -11.16 8.10
N ILE A 159 2.17 -11.14 6.82
CA ILE A 159 2.85 -10.37 5.78
C ILE A 159 2.83 -8.86 6.11
N SER A 160 1.68 -8.34 6.50
CA SER A 160 1.54 -6.93 6.81
C SER A 160 2.10 -6.53 8.19
N GLY A 161 2.37 -7.48 9.09
CA GLY A 161 2.86 -7.23 10.44
C GLY A 161 1.82 -6.57 11.35
N HIS A 162 0.56 -7.01 11.29
CA HIS A 162 -0.47 -6.64 12.25
C HIS A 162 -0.44 -7.56 13.47
N MET A 163 -0.13 -6.97 14.63
CA MET A 163 0.01 -7.70 15.90
C MET A 163 -1.33 -8.19 16.46
N SER A 164 -2.41 -7.42 16.28
CA SER A 164 -3.72 -7.76 16.78
C SER A 164 -4.74 -7.88 15.65
N GLU A 165 -5.69 -8.80 15.83
CA GLU A 165 -6.83 -8.97 14.94
C GLU A 165 -7.71 -7.71 14.89
N GLU A 166 -7.90 -7.05 16.04
CA GLU A 166 -8.67 -5.81 16.12
C GLU A 166 -8.09 -4.71 15.26
N SER A 167 -6.74 -4.53 15.29
CA SER A 167 -6.07 -3.53 14.46
C SER A 167 -6.16 -3.87 12.97
N PHE A 168 -6.18 -5.15 12.61
CA PHE A 168 -6.34 -5.64 11.25
C PHE A 168 -7.79 -5.44 10.76
N ARG A 169 -8.78 -5.81 11.55
CA ARG A 169 -10.21 -5.63 11.22
C ARG A 169 -10.58 -4.19 10.91
N ARG A 170 -9.93 -3.21 11.54
CA ARG A 170 -10.13 -1.79 11.20
C ARG A 170 -9.76 -1.44 9.75
N TYR A 171 -8.90 -2.23 9.11
CA TYR A 171 -8.59 -2.09 7.69
C TYR A 171 -9.68 -2.69 6.80
N LEU A 172 -10.35 -3.73 7.25
CA LEU A 172 -11.43 -4.42 6.53
C LEU A 172 -12.78 -3.72 6.72
N CYS A 173 -13.10 -3.24 7.93
CA CYS A 173 -14.39 -2.67 8.29
C CYS A 173 -14.81 -1.39 7.55
N GLN A 174 -13.97 -0.81 6.73
CA GLN A 174 -14.37 0.34 5.92
C GLN A 174 -15.10 -0.07 4.63
N ASN A 175 -15.23 -1.36 4.36
CA ASN A 175 -15.99 -1.91 3.22
C ASN A 175 -17.29 -2.61 3.64
N GLN A 176 -17.72 -2.53 4.90
CA GLN A 176 -18.95 -3.21 5.36
C GLN A 176 -20.22 -2.74 4.66
N GLU A 177 -20.22 -1.56 4.03
CA GLU A 177 -21.33 -1.11 3.20
C GLU A 177 -21.35 -1.80 1.82
N GLU A 178 -20.21 -2.34 1.35
CA GLU A 178 -20.12 -3.12 0.12
C GLU A 178 -20.45 -4.62 0.34
N GLU A 179 -20.26 -5.13 1.57
CA GLU A 179 -20.63 -6.52 1.94
C GLU A 179 -22.13 -6.69 2.20
N ALA A 180 -22.87 -5.59 2.39
CA ALA A 180 -24.31 -5.60 2.66
C ALA A 180 -25.17 -5.34 1.40
N ALA A 181 -24.57 -5.19 0.23
CA ALA A 181 -25.24 -4.98 -1.06
C ALA A 181 -25.10 -6.19 -1.97
#